data_ec2d9b80be72d0b6ad7b9bbbe7cd48c9
#
_entry.id   ec2d9b80be72d0b6ad7b9bbbe7cd48c9
#
_cell.length_a   1.000
_cell.length_b   1.000
_cell.length_c   1.000
_cell.angle_alpha   90.00
_cell.angle_beta   90.00
_cell.angle_gamma   90.00
#
_symmetry.space_group_name_H-M   'P 1'
#
loop_
_entity.id
_entity.type
_entity.pdbx_description
1 polymer ?
#
loop_
_entity_poly.entity_id
_entity_poly.type
_entity_poly.pdbx_seq_one_letter_code
_entity_poly.pdbx_strand_id
1 'polypeptide(L)'
;FNLRLTQESVWSLIVLYKMENNFKNKIINGDSLEELKKIPSETFDLVFADPPYNLQLKNSLTRPDRSKVSAVNDKWDQFENFKKYDEFTIEWLTECKRILKKDGAIWVIGSYHNIFRVGTAIQNLGFWILNDVIWNKNNPMPNFRGTRFTNAHETLIWASKSEKSKYTFNYQSLKCLNDDLQMRSNWNLPICNGAERLKKNGIKVHSTQKPESLLHRVLLASSNKNDLILDPFLGSGTTATVAKKLGRNYYGIEKEKNYFKAAEERLKKTKPIEDDFLDTLKNNRSKPRIPFGSLVELGIIKPGTSIFDQKKKIVAKIMADGSIKHDQAEGSIHKVAATILGSESCNGWTYWHCTVNGVSVPIDNLRQRLISKN
;
A
#
# COMPACT_ATOMS: atom_id res chain seq x y z
N PHE A 1 -21.92 -29.30 3.05
CA PHE A 1 -20.92 -29.93 2.12
C PHE A 1 -19.62 -30.13 2.88
N ASN A 2 -19.40 -31.38 3.38
CA ASN A 2 -18.10 -31.78 3.94
C ASN A 2 -17.16 -32.11 2.78
N LEU A 3 -16.29 -31.14 2.39
CA LEU A 3 -15.15 -31.42 1.53
C LEU A 3 -14.18 -32.33 2.30
N ARG A 4 -14.21 -33.64 2.08
CA ARG A 4 -13.13 -34.54 2.49
C ARG A 4 -11.89 -34.22 1.63
N LEU A 5 -10.93 -33.53 2.23
CA LEU A 5 -9.62 -33.36 1.62
C LEU A 5 -9.01 -34.75 1.37
N THR A 6 -8.58 -35.03 0.16
CA THR A 6 -7.87 -36.29 -0.15
C THR A 6 -6.49 -36.25 0.50
N GLN A 7 -5.91 -37.42 0.76
CA GLN A 7 -4.58 -37.54 1.38
C GLN A 7 -3.50 -36.81 0.53
N GLU A 8 -3.65 -36.78 -0.80
CA GLU A 8 -2.81 -36.02 -1.74
C GLU A 8 -2.98 -34.51 -1.58
N SER A 9 -4.20 -34.02 -1.36
CA SER A 9 -4.45 -32.59 -1.13
C SER A 9 -3.85 -32.12 0.20
N VAL A 10 -3.87 -32.95 1.24
CA VAL A 10 -3.22 -32.66 2.53
C VAL A 10 -1.70 -32.63 2.40
N TRP A 11 -1.12 -33.60 1.68
CA TRP A 11 0.33 -33.62 1.40
C TRP A 11 0.78 -32.39 0.60
N SER A 12 0.01 -31.99 -0.40
CA SER A 12 0.32 -30.80 -1.21
C SER A 12 0.28 -29.52 -0.35
N LEU A 13 -0.70 -29.41 0.57
CA LEU A 13 -0.79 -28.30 1.50
C LEU A 13 0.37 -28.26 2.51
N ILE A 14 0.80 -29.41 3.01
CA ILE A 14 1.97 -29.53 3.93
C ILE A 14 3.26 -29.15 3.23
N VAL A 15 3.45 -29.58 1.98
CA VAL A 15 4.61 -29.22 1.16
C VAL A 15 4.63 -27.72 0.89
N LEU A 16 3.51 -27.12 0.47
CA LEU A 16 3.37 -25.69 0.26
C LEU A 16 3.64 -24.91 1.55
N TYR A 17 3.09 -25.33 2.68
CA TYR A 17 3.30 -24.69 3.97
C TYR A 17 4.78 -24.73 4.42
N LYS A 18 5.46 -25.87 4.23
CA LYS A 18 6.90 -26.00 4.50
C LYS A 18 7.73 -25.14 3.56
N MET A 19 7.35 -25.04 2.27
CA MET A 19 8.04 -24.21 1.28
C MET A 19 7.90 -22.72 1.61
N GLU A 20 6.71 -22.25 1.93
CA GLU A 20 6.50 -20.84 2.33
C GLU A 20 7.30 -20.46 3.58
N ASN A 21 7.38 -21.34 4.58
CA ASN A 21 8.13 -21.08 5.81
C ASN A 21 9.65 -20.94 5.57
N ASN A 22 10.17 -21.52 4.47
CA ASN A 22 11.58 -21.35 4.10
C ASN A 22 11.93 -19.91 3.70
N PHE A 23 10.95 -19.11 3.29
CA PHE A 23 11.15 -17.73 2.84
C PHE A 23 10.75 -16.69 3.88
N LYS A 24 10.10 -17.08 5.00
CA LYS A 24 9.62 -16.13 6.02
C LYS A 24 10.76 -15.59 6.89
N ASN A 25 10.79 -14.26 7.03
CA ASN A 25 11.66 -13.52 7.94
C ASN A 25 13.16 -13.79 7.73
N LYS A 26 13.57 -13.81 6.46
CA LYS A 26 14.95 -14.05 6.06
C LYS A 26 15.46 -12.95 5.13
N ILE A 27 16.77 -12.75 5.18
CA ILE A 27 17.52 -11.99 4.19
C ILE A 27 18.67 -12.83 3.69
N ILE A 28 19.01 -12.69 2.39
CA ILE A 28 20.04 -13.49 1.71
C ILE A 28 21.10 -12.54 1.15
N ASN A 29 22.37 -12.89 1.35
CA ASN A 29 23.47 -12.22 0.66
C ASN A 29 23.74 -12.92 -0.67
N GLY A 30 23.27 -12.34 -1.77
CA GLY A 30 23.38 -12.94 -3.10
C GLY A 30 22.98 -11.99 -4.22
N ASP A 31 23.19 -12.42 -5.44
CA ASP A 31 22.73 -11.70 -6.63
C ASP A 31 21.23 -11.91 -6.84
N SER A 32 20.49 -10.81 -7.06
CA SER A 32 19.02 -10.84 -7.18
C SER A 32 18.56 -11.76 -8.31
N LEU A 33 19.21 -11.72 -9.49
CA LEU A 33 18.79 -12.52 -10.63
C LEU A 33 18.99 -14.02 -10.38
N GLU A 34 20.05 -14.39 -9.69
CA GLU A 34 20.32 -15.78 -9.35
C GLU A 34 19.40 -16.31 -8.24
N GLU A 35 19.21 -15.48 -7.19
CA GLU A 35 18.40 -15.90 -6.05
C GLU A 35 16.90 -15.96 -6.38
N LEU A 36 16.39 -15.03 -7.22
CA LEU A 36 15.00 -15.04 -7.67
C LEU A 36 14.65 -16.34 -8.43
N LYS A 37 15.55 -16.87 -9.25
CA LYS A 37 15.36 -18.12 -10.02
C LYS A 37 15.15 -19.36 -9.11
N LYS A 38 15.69 -19.32 -7.89
CA LYS A 38 15.57 -20.44 -6.92
C LYS A 38 14.23 -20.45 -6.18
N ILE A 39 13.47 -19.38 -6.28
CA ILE A 39 12.20 -19.22 -5.58
C ILE A 39 11.07 -19.87 -6.37
N PRO A 40 10.20 -20.67 -5.74
CA PRO A 40 9.04 -21.24 -6.40
C PRO A 40 8.07 -20.17 -6.91
N SER A 41 7.31 -20.51 -7.96
CA SER A 41 6.23 -19.65 -8.45
C SER A 41 5.16 -19.42 -7.37
N GLU A 42 4.49 -18.27 -7.42
CA GLU A 42 3.34 -17.94 -6.58
C GLU A 42 3.62 -17.97 -5.06
N THR A 43 4.81 -17.51 -4.65
CA THR A 43 5.27 -17.51 -3.26
C THR A 43 4.91 -16.21 -2.51
N PHE A 44 5.02 -15.05 -3.15
CA PHE A 44 4.92 -13.75 -2.50
C PHE A 44 3.59 -13.04 -2.72
N ASP A 45 3.11 -12.38 -1.68
CA ASP A 45 1.90 -11.55 -1.73
C ASP A 45 2.21 -10.17 -2.32
N LEU A 46 3.38 -9.62 -2.01
CA LEU A 46 3.81 -8.29 -2.46
C LEU A 46 5.30 -8.28 -2.76
N VAL A 47 5.68 -7.57 -3.82
CA VAL A 47 7.06 -7.19 -4.11
C VAL A 47 7.19 -5.69 -3.98
N PHE A 48 8.22 -5.21 -3.25
CA PHE A 48 8.69 -3.84 -3.33
C PHE A 48 10.12 -3.86 -3.85
N ALA A 49 10.39 -3.13 -4.93
CA ALA A 49 11.70 -3.10 -5.57
C ALA A 49 12.23 -1.66 -5.71
N ASP A 50 13.46 -1.46 -5.23
CA ASP A 50 14.26 -0.25 -5.43
C ASP A 50 15.51 -0.62 -6.27
N PRO A 51 15.32 -0.89 -7.60
CA PRO A 51 16.38 -1.40 -8.45
C PRO A 51 17.47 -0.35 -8.70
N PRO A 52 18.64 -0.72 -9.23
CA PRO A 52 19.61 0.23 -9.74
C PRO A 52 18.96 1.25 -10.70
N TYR A 53 19.36 2.53 -10.58
CA TYR A 53 18.77 3.62 -11.39
C TYR A 53 19.54 3.92 -12.66
N ASN A 54 20.73 3.34 -12.83
CA ASN A 54 21.66 3.64 -13.91
C ASN A 54 21.97 5.16 -13.99
N LEU A 55 22.38 5.74 -12.86
CA LEU A 55 22.52 7.19 -12.69
C LEU A 55 23.53 7.87 -13.62
N GLN A 56 24.38 7.15 -14.35
CA GLN A 56 25.34 7.64 -15.36
C GLN A 56 26.09 8.93 -14.95
N LEU A 57 26.45 9.07 -13.68
CA LEU A 57 27.17 10.20 -13.16
C LEU A 57 28.65 10.11 -13.56
N LYS A 58 29.02 10.78 -14.63
CA LYS A 58 30.39 10.75 -15.16
C LYS A 58 31.42 11.51 -14.32
N ASN A 59 30.99 12.39 -13.39
CA ASN A 59 31.89 13.28 -12.63
C ASN A 59 31.50 13.34 -11.15
N SER A 60 32.54 13.54 -10.29
CA SER A 60 32.32 13.85 -8.89
C SER A 60 31.54 15.16 -8.72
N LEU A 61 30.44 15.13 -7.97
CA LEU A 61 29.71 16.34 -7.62
C LEU A 61 30.38 16.98 -6.39
N THR A 62 30.66 18.27 -6.47
CA THR A 62 31.17 19.09 -5.36
C THR A 62 30.09 20.06 -4.91
N ARG A 63 30.00 20.30 -3.60
CA ARG A 63 29.14 21.34 -3.02
C ARG A 63 29.78 22.73 -3.21
N PRO A 64 29.03 23.81 -2.99
CA PRO A 64 29.59 25.17 -3.03
C PRO A 64 30.77 25.37 -2.08
N ASP A 65 30.81 24.66 -0.95
CA ASP A 65 31.91 24.65 0.03
C ASP A 65 33.12 23.79 -0.39
N ARG A 66 33.15 23.32 -1.66
CA ARG A 66 34.14 22.41 -2.24
C ARG A 66 34.19 21.01 -1.63
N SER A 67 33.34 20.66 -0.68
CA SER A 67 33.25 19.31 -0.19
C SER A 67 32.67 18.38 -1.26
N LYS A 68 33.23 17.17 -1.38
CA LYS A 68 32.71 16.17 -2.33
C LYS A 68 31.34 15.68 -1.85
N VAL A 69 30.34 15.69 -2.74
CA VAL A 69 29.11 14.95 -2.53
C VAL A 69 29.49 13.49 -2.75
N SER A 70 29.21 12.61 -1.79
CA SER A 70 29.21 11.17 -2.06
C SER A 70 28.02 10.89 -3.00
N ALA A 71 28.23 11.23 -4.28
CA ALA A 71 27.33 10.84 -5.34
C ALA A 71 27.43 9.32 -5.47
N VAL A 72 26.34 8.69 -5.89
CA VAL A 72 26.28 7.26 -6.10
C VAL A 72 27.19 6.91 -7.29
N ASN A 73 28.44 6.60 -7.00
CA ASN A 73 29.41 6.04 -7.94
C ASN A 73 29.60 4.55 -7.69
N ASP A 74 28.58 3.92 -7.12
CA ASP A 74 28.61 2.51 -6.78
C ASP A 74 28.56 1.67 -8.08
N LYS A 75 29.45 0.69 -8.19
CA LYS A 75 29.58 -0.15 -9.40
C LYS A 75 28.28 -0.89 -9.75
N TRP A 76 27.48 -1.19 -8.75
CA TRP A 76 26.19 -1.88 -8.93
C TRP A 76 25.13 -1.02 -9.65
N ASP A 77 25.28 0.31 -9.72
CA ASP A 77 24.36 1.25 -10.40
C ASP A 77 24.89 1.67 -11.80
N GLN A 78 25.88 0.98 -12.36
CA GLN A 78 26.49 1.32 -13.64
C GLN A 78 26.25 0.21 -14.66
N PHE A 79 25.63 0.57 -15.79
CA PHE A 79 25.43 -0.29 -16.94
C PHE A 79 26.16 0.26 -18.14
N GLU A 80 26.68 -0.60 -19.01
CA GLU A 80 27.42 -0.21 -20.21
C GLU A 80 26.58 0.65 -21.15
N ASN A 81 25.30 0.30 -21.29
CA ASN A 81 24.35 1.00 -22.15
C ASN A 81 22.90 0.69 -21.70
N PHE A 82 21.94 1.42 -22.31
CA PHE A 82 20.53 1.23 -22.00
C PHE A 82 19.99 -0.16 -22.37
N LYS A 83 20.54 -0.80 -23.40
CA LYS A 83 20.13 -2.16 -23.79
C LYS A 83 20.42 -3.15 -22.66
N LYS A 84 21.62 -3.08 -22.08
CA LYS A 84 22.00 -3.91 -20.93
C LYS A 84 21.14 -3.64 -19.69
N TYR A 85 20.79 -2.39 -19.47
CA TYR A 85 19.87 -2.01 -18.40
C TYR A 85 18.46 -2.58 -18.64
N ASP A 86 17.97 -2.53 -19.87
CA ASP A 86 16.65 -3.06 -20.23
C ASP A 86 16.62 -4.60 -20.10
N GLU A 87 17.67 -5.30 -20.56
CA GLU A 87 17.84 -6.76 -20.39
C GLU A 87 17.78 -7.14 -18.91
N PHE A 88 18.54 -6.47 -18.06
CA PHE A 88 18.50 -6.63 -16.60
C PHE A 88 17.11 -6.39 -16.03
N THR A 89 16.47 -5.28 -16.46
CA THR A 89 15.15 -4.89 -15.96
C THR A 89 14.08 -5.92 -16.31
N ILE A 90 14.09 -6.41 -17.55
CA ILE A 90 13.15 -7.46 -18.00
C ILE A 90 13.37 -8.75 -17.24
N GLU A 91 14.64 -9.15 -17.00
CA GLU A 91 14.96 -10.42 -16.33
C GLU A 91 14.42 -10.45 -14.89
N TRP A 92 14.74 -9.47 -14.04
CA TRP A 92 14.26 -9.48 -12.67
C TRP A 92 12.74 -9.25 -12.56
N LEU A 93 12.13 -8.44 -13.45
CA LEU A 93 10.68 -8.26 -13.47
C LEU A 93 9.95 -9.54 -13.87
N THR A 94 10.49 -10.30 -14.82
CA THR A 94 9.95 -11.59 -15.25
C THR A 94 9.90 -12.57 -14.07
N GLU A 95 11.00 -12.67 -13.33
CA GLU A 95 11.06 -13.51 -12.14
C GLU A 95 10.11 -13.01 -11.04
N CYS A 96 10.06 -11.70 -10.78
CA CYS A 96 9.10 -11.13 -9.84
C CYS A 96 7.66 -11.46 -10.23
N LYS A 97 7.31 -11.41 -11.52
CA LYS A 97 5.97 -11.81 -11.99
C LYS A 97 5.68 -13.28 -11.74
N ARG A 98 6.65 -14.15 -11.99
CA ARG A 98 6.53 -15.59 -11.78
C ARG A 98 6.26 -15.94 -10.32
N ILE A 99 7.03 -15.34 -9.39
CA ILE A 99 6.98 -15.64 -7.95
C ILE A 99 5.88 -14.92 -7.21
N LEU A 100 5.26 -13.89 -7.78
CA LEU A 100 4.05 -13.27 -7.22
C LEU A 100 2.88 -14.25 -7.26
N LYS A 101 2.11 -14.33 -6.18
CA LYS A 101 0.83 -15.03 -6.13
C LYS A 101 -0.14 -14.45 -7.16
N LYS A 102 -1.20 -15.17 -7.50
CA LYS A 102 -2.21 -14.77 -8.48
C LYS A 102 -2.78 -13.36 -8.21
N ASP A 103 -3.04 -13.05 -6.96
CA ASP A 103 -3.59 -11.78 -6.49
C ASP A 103 -2.53 -10.83 -5.94
N GLY A 104 -1.24 -11.16 -6.15
CA GLY A 104 -0.10 -10.36 -5.71
C GLY A 104 0.09 -9.08 -6.51
N ALA A 105 0.81 -8.15 -5.92
CA ALA A 105 1.12 -6.85 -6.51
C ALA A 105 2.61 -6.51 -6.38
N ILE A 106 3.06 -5.57 -7.21
CA ILE A 106 4.43 -5.06 -7.19
C ILE A 106 4.44 -3.53 -7.09
N TRP A 107 5.37 -3.01 -6.31
CA TRP A 107 5.77 -1.61 -6.31
C TRP A 107 7.21 -1.50 -6.79
N VAL A 108 7.45 -0.63 -7.74
CA VAL A 108 8.81 -0.31 -8.20
C VAL A 108 9.03 1.18 -8.09
N ILE A 109 10.06 1.57 -7.33
CA ILE A 109 10.44 2.98 -7.20
C ILE A 109 11.57 3.31 -8.16
N GLY A 110 11.56 4.53 -8.68
CA GLY A 110 12.61 5.03 -9.54
C GLY A 110 12.60 6.54 -9.68
N SER A 111 13.64 7.05 -10.32
CA SER A 111 13.75 8.44 -10.71
C SER A 111 13.58 8.61 -12.23
N TYR A 112 13.62 9.85 -12.71
CA TYR A 112 13.58 10.14 -14.16
C TYR A 112 14.67 9.44 -14.99
N HIS A 113 15.71 8.88 -14.36
CA HIS A 113 16.76 8.14 -15.07
C HIS A 113 16.28 6.78 -15.58
N ASN A 114 15.40 6.11 -14.83
CA ASN A 114 15.02 4.72 -15.10
C ASN A 114 13.52 4.45 -15.17
N ILE A 115 12.68 5.25 -14.48
CA ILE A 115 11.28 4.87 -14.25
C ILE A 115 10.46 4.67 -15.52
N PHE A 116 10.74 5.43 -16.58
CA PHE A 116 10.04 5.29 -17.86
C PHE A 116 10.36 3.97 -18.55
N ARG A 117 11.64 3.50 -18.49
CA ARG A 117 12.05 2.20 -19.02
C ARG A 117 11.47 1.05 -18.21
N VAL A 118 11.52 1.18 -16.89
CA VAL A 118 10.90 0.22 -15.96
C VAL A 118 9.40 0.14 -16.19
N GLY A 119 8.70 1.27 -16.34
CA GLY A 119 7.27 1.30 -16.63
C GLY A 119 6.91 0.61 -17.95
N THR A 120 7.69 0.83 -19.00
CA THR A 120 7.53 0.15 -20.28
C THR A 120 7.73 -1.37 -20.14
N ALA A 121 8.77 -1.80 -19.41
CA ALA A 121 9.01 -3.23 -19.16
C ALA A 121 7.87 -3.87 -18.35
N ILE A 122 7.33 -3.21 -17.33
CA ILE A 122 6.18 -3.66 -16.54
C ILE A 122 4.97 -3.90 -17.46
N GLN A 123 4.65 -2.95 -18.34
CA GLN A 123 3.52 -3.08 -19.28
C GLN A 123 3.75 -4.21 -20.29
N ASN A 124 4.94 -4.27 -20.91
CA ASN A 124 5.28 -5.29 -21.91
C ASN A 124 5.26 -6.71 -21.33
N LEU A 125 5.61 -6.88 -20.07
CA LEU A 125 5.50 -8.15 -19.35
C LEU A 125 4.06 -8.49 -18.94
N GLY A 126 3.09 -7.61 -19.21
CA GLY A 126 1.67 -7.84 -18.94
C GLY A 126 1.31 -7.76 -17.44
N PHE A 127 2.02 -6.98 -16.66
CA PHE A 127 1.50 -6.49 -15.40
C PHE A 127 0.38 -5.47 -15.66
N TRP A 128 -0.55 -5.33 -14.72
CA TRP A 128 -1.60 -4.31 -14.81
C TRP A 128 -1.28 -3.15 -13.89
N ILE A 129 -0.91 -1.99 -14.47
CA ILE A 129 -0.59 -0.80 -13.69
C ILE A 129 -1.86 -0.25 -13.05
N LEU A 130 -1.83 -0.07 -11.74
CA LEU A 130 -2.92 0.44 -10.91
C LEU A 130 -2.79 1.95 -10.70
N ASN A 131 -1.59 2.41 -10.36
CA ASN A 131 -1.25 3.83 -10.21
C ASN A 131 0.25 4.06 -10.47
N ASP A 132 0.56 5.28 -10.88
CA ASP A 132 1.81 5.95 -10.60
C ASP A 132 1.63 6.82 -9.34
N VAL A 133 2.57 6.73 -8.43
CA VAL A 133 2.57 7.51 -7.19
C VAL A 133 3.81 8.38 -7.14
N ILE A 134 3.62 9.67 -6.92
CA ILE A 134 4.70 10.65 -6.83
C ILE A 134 5.06 10.88 -5.37
N TRP A 135 6.24 10.44 -4.97
CA TRP A 135 6.82 10.81 -3.68
C TRP A 135 7.51 12.17 -3.78
N ASN A 136 6.85 13.22 -3.32
CA ASN A 136 7.42 14.55 -3.17
C ASN A 136 8.30 14.60 -1.93
N LYS A 137 9.58 14.94 -2.11
CA LYS A 137 10.55 15.07 -1.03
C LYS A 137 10.41 16.45 -0.38
N ASN A 138 10.05 16.52 0.89
CA ASN A 138 9.89 17.82 1.59
C ASN A 138 11.22 18.58 1.72
N ASN A 139 12.34 17.85 1.68
CA ASN A 139 13.70 18.38 1.83
C ASN A 139 14.66 17.81 0.76
N PRO A 140 14.39 18.08 -0.54
CA PRO A 140 15.22 17.57 -1.63
C PRO A 140 16.62 18.19 -1.60
N MET A 141 17.62 17.43 -2.08
CA MET A 141 18.96 17.96 -2.26
C MET A 141 18.95 18.99 -3.41
N PRO A 142 19.42 20.22 -3.21
CA PRO A 142 19.43 21.24 -4.25
C PRO A 142 20.35 20.87 -5.43
N ASN A 143 20.04 21.40 -6.61
CA ASN A 143 20.96 21.35 -7.74
C ASN A 143 22.03 22.44 -7.58
N PHE A 144 23.19 22.06 -7.10
CA PHE A 144 24.28 23.00 -6.78
C PHE A 144 24.82 23.77 -7.98
N ARG A 145 24.64 23.26 -9.20
CA ARG A 145 25.10 23.94 -10.42
C ARG A 145 24.08 24.93 -10.99
N GLY A 146 22.83 24.89 -10.52
CA GLY A 146 21.76 25.76 -11.02
C GLY A 146 21.42 25.59 -12.50
N THR A 147 21.78 24.46 -13.11
CA THR A 147 21.63 24.20 -14.56
C THR A 147 20.35 23.47 -14.92
N ARG A 148 19.61 22.99 -13.93
CA ARG A 148 18.33 22.30 -14.09
C ARG A 148 17.53 22.37 -12.78
N PHE A 149 16.26 21.94 -12.83
CA PHE A 149 15.43 21.88 -11.64
C PHE A 149 16.00 20.94 -10.56
N THR A 150 15.71 21.25 -9.30
CA THR A 150 15.97 20.35 -8.17
C THR A 150 15.14 19.07 -8.35
N ASN A 151 15.78 17.91 -8.21
CA ASN A 151 15.08 16.63 -8.27
C ASN A 151 14.31 16.39 -6.99
N ALA A 152 13.09 16.94 -6.92
CA ALA A 152 12.26 16.99 -5.73
C ALA A 152 11.30 15.80 -5.56
N HIS A 153 11.29 14.85 -6.49
CA HIS A 153 10.40 13.70 -6.40
C HIS A 153 11.04 12.40 -6.93
N GLU A 154 10.45 11.29 -6.53
CA GLU A 154 10.61 9.98 -7.17
C GLU A 154 9.24 9.42 -7.49
N THR A 155 9.18 8.55 -8.49
CA THR A 155 7.94 7.89 -8.94
C THR A 155 7.93 6.44 -8.48
N LEU A 156 6.80 6.01 -7.93
CA LEU A 156 6.54 4.60 -7.65
C LEU A 156 5.46 4.10 -8.63
N ILE A 157 5.74 3.03 -9.35
CA ILE A 157 4.74 2.34 -10.15
C ILE A 157 4.16 1.21 -9.30
N TRP A 158 2.85 1.23 -9.11
CA TRP A 158 2.10 0.15 -8.46
C TRP A 158 1.34 -0.64 -9.51
N ALA A 159 1.57 -1.95 -9.56
CA ALA A 159 0.93 -2.83 -10.53
C ALA A 159 0.52 -4.16 -9.87
N SER A 160 -0.59 -4.73 -10.33
CA SER A 160 -0.97 -6.10 -10.01
C SER A 160 -0.35 -7.08 -11.00
N LYS A 161 -0.26 -8.36 -10.61
CA LYS A 161 0.28 -9.44 -11.48
C LYS A 161 -0.42 -9.51 -12.83
N SER A 162 -1.73 -9.22 -12.87
CA SER A 162 -2.56 -9.18 -14.08
C SER A 162 -3.80 -8.31 -13.85
N GLU A 163 -4.50 -7.97 -14.92
CA GLU A 163 -5.79 -7.25 -14.87
C GLU A 163 -6.83 -7.95 -13.99
N LYS A 164 -6.82 -9.30 -13.97
CA LYS A 164 -7.79 -10.13 -13.22
C LYS A 164 -7.43 -10.33 -11.75
N SER A 165 -6.28 -9.86 -11.29
CA SER A 165 -5.83 -10.02 -9.92
C SER A 165 -6.72 -9.26 -8.93
N LYS A 166 -7.08 -9.91 -7.82
CA LYS A 166 -7.83 -9.31 -6.70
C LYS A 166 -6.85 -8.78 -5.66
N TYR A 167 -6.05 -7.79 -6.07
CA TYR A 167 -5.01 -7.21 -5.23
C TYR A 167 -5.56 -6.59 -3.93
N THR A 168 -4.74 -6.58 -2.90
CA THR A 168 -5.05 -5.92 -1.62
C THR A 168 -4.96 -4.41 -1.76
N PHE A 169 -5.99 -3.68 -1.28
CA PHE A 169 -5.97 -2.24 -1.09
C PHE A 169 -6.74 -1.84 0.17
N ASN A 170 -6.02 -1.45 1.21
CA ASN A 170 -6.57 -1.14 2.53
C ASN A 170 -7.12 0.29 2.60
N TYR A 171 -8.16 0.56 1.81
CA TYR A 171 -8.75 1.88 1.62
C TYR A 171 -9.11 2.60 2.92
N GLN A 172 -9.77 1.91 3.88
CA GLN A 172 -10.19 2.54 5.13
C GLN A 172 -9.01 2.91 6.03
N SER A 173 -8.00 2.04 6.12
CA SER A 173 -6.78 2.33 6.87
C SER A 173 -6.03 3.53 6.30
N LEU A 174 -5.99 3.65 4.98
CA LEU A 174 -5.38 4.82 4.31
C LEU A 174 -6.19 6.10 4.52
N LYS A 175 -7.52 6.03 4.60
CA LYS A 175 -8.35 7.19 4.97
C LYS A 175 -8.04 7.65 6.38
N CYS A 176 -7.99 6.74 7.36
CA CYS A 176 -7.61 7.09 8.73
C CYS A 176 -6.21 7.72 8.82
N LEU A 177 -5.26 7.23 8.01
CA LEU A 177 -3.92 7.82 7.92
C LEU A 177 -3.91 9.22 7.27
N ASN A 178 -4.99 9.65 6.63
CA ASN A 178 -5.13 10.89 5.89
C ASN A 178 -6.37 11.70 6.31
N ASP A 179 -6.62 11.80 7.61
CA ASP A 179 -7.70 12.61 8.22
C ASP A 179 -9.08 12.33 7.60
N ASP A 180 -9.40 11.05 7.43
CA ASP A 180 -10.62 10.55 6.77
C ASP A 180 -10.82 10.97 5.30
N LEU A 181 -9.82 11.58 4.69
CA LEU A 181 -9.82 11.87 3.25
C LEU A 181 -9.20 10.72 2.46
N GLN A 182 -9.67 10.52 1.24
CA GLN A 182 -9.06 9.54 0.34
C GLN A 182 -7.59 9.89 0.09
N MET A 183 -6.70 8.92 0.30
CA MET A 183 -5.28 9.10 -0.01
C MET A 183 -5.10 9.31 -1.52
N ARG A 184 -4.36 10.36 -1.86
CA ARG A 184 -4.03 10.70 -3.25
C ARG A 184 -2.72 10.05 -3.68
N SER A 185 -2.44 10.05 -4.99
CA SER A 185 -1.21 9.50 -5.57
C SER A 185 0.01 10.44 -5.49
N ASN A 186 -0.10 11.55 -4.77
CA ASN A 186 1.01 12.46 -4.48
C ASN A 186 1.28 12.49 -2.97
N TRP A 187 2.47 12.03 -2.57
CA TRP A 187 2.84 11.85 -1.18
C TRP A 187 3.95 12.81 -0.77
N ASN A 188 3.69 13.69 0.18
CA ASN A 188 4.68 14.58 0.75
C ASN A 188 5.35 13.90 1.95
N LEU A 189 6.55 13.38 1.76
CA LEU A 189 7.32 12.68 2.81
C LEU A 189 8.78 13.13 2.78
N PRO A 190 9.44 13.22 3.95
CA PRO A 190 10.85 13.56 4.02
C PRO A 190 11.72 12.43 3.44
N ILE A 191 12.92 12.79 2.98
CA ILE A 191 13.98 11.81 2.72
C ILE A 191 14.48 11.23 4.04
N CYS A 192 15.05 10.03 3.99
CA CYS A 192 15.67 9.42 5.16
C CYS A 192 16.78 10.31 5.71
N ASN A 193 16.67 10.72 6.98
CA ASN A 193 17.63 11.59 7.68
C ASN A 193 17.69 11.28 9.19
N GLY A 194 18.46 12.08 9.93
CA GLY A 194 18.52 12.02 11.39
C GLY A 194 18.87 10.64 11.95
N ALA A 195 18.13 10.22 12.97
CA ALA A 195 18.33 8.95 13.68
C ALA A 195 17.96 7.71 12.83
N GLU A 196 17.08 7.87 11.84
CA GLU A 196 16.67 6.78 10.94
C GLU A 196 17.81 6.38 9.99
N ARG A 197 18.67 7.35 9.63
CA ARG A 197 19.76 7.12 8.68
C ARG A 197 20.84 6.25 9.32
N LEU A 198 21.06 5.06 8.77
CA LEU A 198 22.09 4.16 9.25
C LEU A 198 23.49 4.76 9.02
N LYS A 199 24.28 4.84 10.08
CA LYS A 199 25.65 5.31 10.07
C LYS A 199 26.56 4.31 10.78
N LYS A 200 27.78 4.14 10.28
CA LYS A 200 28.86 3.42 10.92
C LYS A 200 30.06 4.37 11.03
N ASN A 201 30.54 4.60 12.24
CA ASN A 201 31.61 5.59 12.50
C ASN A 201 31.33 6.99 11.89
N GLY A 202 30.06 7.47 12.01
CA GLY A 202 29.63 8.75 11.45
C GLY A 202 29.38 8.78 9.92
N ILE A 203 29.79 7.74 9.19
CA ILE A 203 29.65 7.64 7.73
C ILE A 203 28.32 6.92 7.41
N LYS A 204 27.60 7.43 6.40
CA LYS A 204 26.36 6.78 5.90
C LYS A 204 26.68 5.38 5.39
N VAL A 205 25.93 4.38 5.86
CA VAL A 205 26.08 2.99 5.39
C VAL A 205 25.59 2.85 3.95
N HIS A 206 24.45 3.45 3.63
CA HIS A 206 23.83 3.38 2.30
C HIS A 206 23.52 4.80 1.81
N SER A 207 23.90 5.12 0.58
CA SER A 207 23.76 6.48 0.01
C SER A 207 22.29 6.87 -0.21
N THR A 208 21.47 5.94 -0.65
CA THR A 208 20.08 6.13 -1.09
C THR A 208 19.04 5.41 -0.20
N GLN A 209 19.33 5.21 1.10
CA GLN A 209 18.38 4.60 2.03
C GLN A 209 17.01 5.27 1.93
N LYS A 210 15.96 4.50 1.67
CA LYS A 210 14.57 4.98 1.64
C LYS A 210 14.02 5.19 3.06
N PRO A 211 13.13 6.19 3.27
CA PRO A 211 12.54 6.44 4.58
C PRO A 211 11.51 5.36 4.94
N GLU A 212 11.44 5.01 6.24
CA GLU A 212 10.47 4.04 6.74
C GLU A 212 9.02 4.50 6.51
N SER A 213 8.76 5.82 6.57
CA SER A 213 7.43 6.39 6.32
C SER A 213 6.89 6.07 4.92
N LEU A 214 7.77 6.02 3.91
CA LEU A 214 7.39 5.62 2.55
C LEU A 214 6.96 4.15 2.52
N LEU A 215 7.81 3.26 3.06
CA LEU A 215 7.54 1.82 3.11
C LEU A 215 6.34 1.48 4.00
N HIS A 216 6.15 2.22 5.11
CA HIS A 216 4.97 2.09 5.95
C HIS A 216 3.68 2.30 5.13
N ARG A 217 3.63 3.38 4.34
CA ARG A 217 2.46 3.69 3.50
C ARG A 217 2.25 2.65 2.40
N VAL A 218 3.32 2.22 1.72
CA VAL A 218 3.28 1.16 0.69
C VAL A 218 2.75 -0.14 1.26
N LEU A 219 3.34 -0.64 2.35
CA LEU A 219 2.97 -1.94 2.93
C LEU A 219 1.59 -1.91 3.56
N LEU A 220 1.23 -0.82 4.25
CA LEU A 220 -0.12 -0.67 4.79
C LEU A 220 -1.18 -0.63 3.69
N ALA A 221 -0.89 0.02 2.56
CA ALA A 221 -1.81 0.14 1.44
C ALA A 221 -2.12 -1.22 0.79
N SER A 222 -1.09 -2.04 0.57
CA SER A 222 -1.13 -3.14 -0.40
C SER A 222 -0.78 -4.52 0.18
N SER A 223 -0.78 -4.67 1.51
CA SER A 223 -0.59 -5.97 2.17
C SER A 223 -1.37 -6.06 3.48
N ASN A 224 -1.55 -7.29 3.97
CA ASN A 224 -2.18 -7.60 5.24
C ASN A 224 -1.16 -8.19 6.22
N LYS A 225 -1.53 -8.28 7.51
CA LYS A 225 -0.78 -9.01 8.52
C LYS A 225 -0.50 -10.44 8.05
N ASN A 226 0.72 -10.93 8.27
CA ASN A 226 1.24 -12.23 7.85
C ASN A 226 1.52 -12.40 6.35
N ASP A 227 1.17 -11.45 5.47
CA ASP A 227 1.57 -11.50 4.07
C ASP A 227 3.10 -11.57 3.96
N LEU A 228 3.59 -12.25 2.92
CA LEU A 228 5.02 -12.41 2.63
C LEU A 228 5.46 -11.38 1.59
N ILE A 229 6.35 -10.50 2.01
CA ILE A 229 6.86 -9.36 1.23
C ILE A 229 8.26 -9.69 0.72
N LEU A 230 8.50 -9.49 -0.57
CA LEU A 230 9.83 -9.58 -1.17
C LEU A 230 10.40 -8.19 -1.43
N ASP A 231 11.70 -8.03 -1.12
CA ASP A 231 12.53 -6.94 -1.63
C ASP A 231 13.77 -7.54 -2.31
N PRO A 232 13.81 -7.55 -3.67
CA PRO A 232 14.93 -8.13 -4.40
C PRO A 232 16.18 -7.24 -4.40
N PHE A 233 16.10 -6.01 -3.93
CA PHE A 233 17.19 -5.02 -3.85
C PHE A 233 17.21 -4.38 -2.46
N LEU A 234 17.40 -5.19 -1.43
CA LEU A 234 17.11 -4.88 -0.02
C LEU A 234 17.86 -3.64 0.51
N GLY A 235 19.06 -3.38 0.02
CA GLY A 235 19.91 -2.28 0.49
C GLY A 235 20.12 -2.34 2.01
N SER A 236 19.73 -1.28 2.68
CA SER A 236 19.83 -1.16 4.16
C SER A 236 18.68 -1.80 4.94
N GLY A 237 17.82 -2.57 4.30
CA GLY A 237 16.76 -3.34 4.95
C GLY A 237 15.52 -2.55 5.34
N THR A 238 15.22 -1.42 4.71
CA THR A 238 14.05 -0.60 5.12
C THR A 238 12.74 -1.36 4.94
N THR A 239 12.54 -2.02 3.79
CA THR A 239 11.34 -2.81 3.51
C THR A 239 11.14 -3.92 4.54
N ALA A 240 12.16 -4.73 4.80
CA ALA A 240 12.10 -5.81 5.79
C ALA A 240 11.86 -5.30 7.21
N THR A 241 12.48 -4.16 7.57
CA THR A 241 12.28 -3.49 8.87
C THR A 241 10.82 -3.08 9.07
N VAL A 242 10.22 -2.42 8.07
CA VAL A 242 8.83 -1.98 8.14
C VAL A 242 7.88 -3.16 8.08
N ALA A 243 8.14 -4.17 7.24
CA ALA A 243 7.38 -5.42 7.21
C ALA A 243 7.35 -6.07 8.61
N LYS A 244 8.50 -6.23 9.25
CA LYS A 244 8.59 -6.76 10.62
C LYS A 244 7.81 -5.92 11.62
N LYS A 245 7.93 -4.58 11.58
CA LYS A 245 7.18 -3.68 12.48
C LYS A 245 5.67 -3.86 12.32
N LEU A 246 5.18 -4.02 11.10
CA LEU A 246 3.77 -4.15 10.76
C LEU A 246 3.24 -5.59 10.81
N GLY A 247 3.97 -6.57 11.35
CA GLY A 247 3.52 -7.95 11.44
C GLY A 247 3.41 -8.68 10.10
N ARG A 248 4.14 -8.22 9.07
CA ARG A 248 4.31 -8.92 7.80
C ARG A 248 5.56 -9.77 7.83
N ASN A 249 5.55 -10.88 7.08
CA ASN A 249 6.75 -11.64 6.83
C ASN A 249 7.56 -10.98 5.71
N TYR A 250 8.87 -11.15 5.72
CA TYR A 250 9.75 -10.54 4.73
C TYR A 250 10.76 -11.54 4.20
N TYR A 251 11.15 -11.34 2.95
CA TYR A 251 12.31 -11.96 2.32
C TYR A 251 13.07 -10.88 1.55
N GLY A 252 14.37 -10.76 1.78
CA GLY A 252 15.17 -9.73 1.15
C GLY A 252 16.44 -10.29 0.54
N ILE A 253 16.83 -9.77 -0.63
CA ILE A 253 18.08 -10.16 -1.31
C ILE A 253 18.96 -8.93 -1.38
N GLU A 254 20.22 -9.05 -0.97
CA GLU A 254 21.21 -7.97 -1.01
C GLU A 254 22.56 -8.52 -1.48
N LYS A 255 23.10 -7.93 -2.55
CA LYS A 255 24.35 -8.34 -3.15
C LYS A 255 25.56 -7.84 -2.35
N GLU A 256 25.51 -6.58 -1.89
CA GLU A 256 26.61 -5.94 -1.21
C GLU A 256 26.69 -6.39 0.25
N LYS A 257 27.76 -7.12 0.60
CA LYS A 257 27.97 -7.72 1.94
C LYS A 257 27.91 -6.69 3.08
N ASN A 258 28.32 -5.44 2.84
CA ASN A 258 28.27 -4.40 3.87
C ASN A 258 26.82 -3.93 4.13
N TYR A 259 26.00 -3.81 3.07
CA TYR A 259 24.59 -3.47 3.20
C TYR A 259 23.81 -4.61 3.83
N PHE A 260 24.07 -5.84 3.41
CA PHE A 260 23.50 -7.05 4.03
C PHE A 260 23.74 -7.10 5.53
N LYS A 261 24.99 -6.94 6.00
CA LYS A 261 25.30 -6.93 7.44
C LYS A 261 24.58 -5.81 8.18
N ALA A 262 24.50 -4.62 7.61
CA ALA A 262 23.80 -3.51 8.23
C ALA A 262 22.27 -3.75 8.30
N ALA A 263 21.69 -4.36 7.28
CA ALA A 263 20.28 -4.76 7.28
C ALA A 263 20.02 -5.85 8.35
N GLU A 264 20.90 -6.83 8.48
CA GLU A 264 20.82 -7.87 9.51
C GLU A 264 20.86 -7.30 10.92
N GLU A 265 21.81 -6.40 11.20
CA GLU A 265 21.92 -5.71 12.49
C GLU A 265 20.68 -4.86 12.80
N ARG A 266 20.16 -4.16 11.79
CA ARG A 266 18.93 -3.36 11.90
C ARG A 266 17.75 -4.25 12.26
N LEU A 267 17.57 -5.36 11.55
CA LEU A 267 16.48 -6.31 11.78
C LEU A 267 16.54 -6.96 13.16
N LYS A 268 17.74 -7.30 13.66
CA LYS A 268 17.93 -7.82 15.03
C LYS A 268 17.45 -6.81 16.10
N LYS A 269 17.64 -5.52 15.87
CA LYS A 269 17.23 -4.44 16.80
C LYS A 269 15.76 -4.03 16.63
N THR A 270 15.14 -4.38 15.51
CA THR A 270 13.76 -4.01 15.20
C THR A 270 12.78 -4.83 16.05
N LYS A 271 11.98 -4.14 16.85
CA LYS A 271 10.86 -4.73 17.58
C LYS A 271 9.58 -4.65 16.73
N PRO A 272 8.80 -5.73 16.60
CA PRO A 272 7.48 -5.64 16.01
C PRO A 272 6.55 -4.78 16.88
N ILE A 273 5.54 -4.18 16.27
CA ILE A 273 4.41 -3.58 16.99
C ILE A 273 3.61 -4.74 17.59
N GLU A 274 3.07 -4.56 18.79
CA GLU A 274 2.24 -5.58 19.46
C GLU A 274 1.02 -5.91 18.59
N ASP A 275 0.64 -7.17 18.57
CA ASP A 275 -0.37 -7.73 17.68
C ASP A 275 -1.73 -7.02 17.78
N ASP A 276 -2.12 -6.58 18.98
CA ASP A 276 -3.38 -5.88 19.26
C ASP A 276 -3.50 -4.52 18.53
N PHE A 277 -2.36 -3.92 18.14
CA PHE A 277 -2.31 -2.65 17.41
C PHE A 277 -2.11 -2.79 15.90
N LEU A 278 -2.05 -4.03 15.40
CA LEU A 278 -1.79 -4.29 13.97
C LEU A 278 -3.07 -4.47 13.14
N ASP A 279 -4.22 -4.53 13.78
CA ASP A 279 -5.48 -4.73 13.07
C ASP A 279 -5.82 -3.52 12.20
N THR A 280 -5.98 -3.77 10.91
CA THR A 280 -6.42 -2.77 9.95
C THR A 280 -7.94 -2.74 9.85
N LEU A 281 -8.51 -1.57 9.62
CA LEU A 281 -9.94 -1.44 9.38
C LEU A 281 -10.36 -2.23 8.14
N LYS A 282 -11.31 -3.16 8.33
CA LYS A 282 -11.84 -3.95 7.23
C LYS A 282 -12.53 -3.06 6.19
N ASN A 283 -12.30 -3.36 4.93
CA ASN A 283 -12.90 -2.63 3.82
C ASN A 283 -14.42 -2.86 3.84
N ASN A 284 -15.20 -1.81 4.05
CA ASN A 284 -16.67 -1.90 4.08
C ASN A 284 -17.28 -2.32 2.72
N ARG A 285 -16.47 -2.38 1.65
CA ARG A 285 -16.92 -2.84 0.32
C ARG A 285 -17.32 -4.31 0.27
N SER A 286 -16.89 -5.13 1.24
CA SER A 286 -17.31 -6.54 1.36
C SER A 286 -18.66 -6.72 2.05
N LYS A 287 -19.22 -5.68 2.68
CA LYS A 287 -20.53 -5.75 3.30
C LYS A 287 -21.61 -5.56 2.23
N PRO A 288 -22.67 -6.39 2.23
CA PRO A 288 -23.79 -6.21 1.31
C PRO A 288 -24.31 -4.78 1.37
N ARG A 289 -24.46 -4.13 0.22
CA ARG A 289 -25.13 -2.83 0.16
C ARG A 289 -26.61 -3.06 0.40
N ILE A 290 -27.10 -2.68 1.57
CA ILE A 290 -28.53 -2.69 1.86
C ILE A 290 -29.05 -1.26 1.59
N PRO A 291 -29.90 -1.07 0.57
CA PRO A 291 -30.56 0.19 0.32
C PRO A 291 -31.48 0.61 1.48
N PHE A 292 -31.72 1.88 1.67
CA PHE A 292 -32.64 2.34 2.73
C PHE A 292 -34.05 1.79 2.52
N GLY A 293 -34.52 1.71 1.28
CA GLY A 293 -35.82 1.10 0.93
C GLY A 293 -35.99 -0.32 1.46
N SER A 294 -34.91 -1.11 1.54
CA SER A 294 -34.99 -2.47 2.10
C SER A 294 -35.40 -2.50 3.57
N LEU A 295 -35.10 -1.45 4.35
CA LEU A 295 -35.59 -1.36 5.72
C LEU A 295 -37.11 -1.18 5.78
N VAL A 296 -37.67 -0.49 4.78
CA VAL A 296 -39.11 -0.27 4.62
C VAL A 296 -39.78 -1.54 4.12
N GLU A 297 -39.24 -2.19 3.06
CA GLU A 297 -39.74 -3.45 2.49
C GLU A 297 -39.80 -4.59 3.51
N LEU A 298 -38.79 -4.68 4.37
CA LEU A 298 -38.69 -5.69 5.42
C LEU A 298 -39.48 -5.31 6.69
N GLY A 299 -40.21 -4.19 6.69
CA GLY A 299 -41.00 -3.72 7.82
C GLY A 299 -40.22 -3.33 9.07
N ILE A 300 -38.89 -3.13 8.95
CA ILE A 300 -38.04 -2.74 10.07
C ILE A 300 -38.32 -1.30 10.47
N ILE A 301 -38.63 -0.47 9.49
CA ILE A 301 -39.11 0.90 9.68
C ILE A 301 -40.36 1.10 8.82
N LYS A 302 -41.41 1.70 9.40
CA LYS A 302 -42.69 1.81 8.71
C LYS A 302 -42.79 3.14 7.92
N PRO A 303 -43.46 3.17 6.76
CA PRO A 303 -43.87 4.41 6.12
C PRO A 303 -44.61 5.31 7.11
N GLY A 304 -44.43 6.61 7.01
CA GLY A 304 -44.98 7.60 7.96
C GLY A 304 -44.15 7.82 9.23
N THR A 305 -43.15 6.95 9.51
CA THR A 305 -42.24 7.15 10.63
C THR A 305 -41.42 8.46 10.39
N SER A 306 -41.31 9.28 11.45
CA SER A 306 -40.46 10.45 11.45
C SER A 306 -39.04 10.11 11.77
N ILE A 307 -38.11 10.62 10.97
CA ILE A 307 -36.66 10.61 11.20
C ILE A 307 -36.21 12.06 11.37
N PHE A 308 -35.12 12.24 12.11
CA PHE A 308 -34.68 13.59 12.50
C PHE A 308 -33.16 13.69 12.51
N ASP A 309 -32.64 14.92 12.45
CA ASP A 309 -31.23 15.19 12.69
C ASP A 309 -30.82 14.90 14.16
N GLN A 310 -29.55 14.80 14.47
CA GLN A 310 -29.08 14.49 15.83
C GLN A 310 -29.64 15.46 16.90
N LYS A 311 -29.88 16.71 16.53
CA LYS A 311 -30.42 17.76 17.44
C LYS A 311 -31.94 17.81 17.47
N LYS A 312 -32.64 16.95 16.72
CA LYS A 312 -34.10 16.91 16.55
C LYS A 312 -34.73 18.20 16.05
N LYS A 313 -33.97 19.03 15.34
CA LYS A 313 -34.45 20.32 14.78
C LYS A 313 -35.05 20.13 13.38
N ILE A 314 -34.57 19.15 12.64
CA ILE A 314 -34.97 18.86 11.27
C ILE A 314 -35.67 17.48 11.29
N VAL A 315 -36.88 17.43 10.76
CA VAL A 315 -37.72 16.24 10.75
C VAL A 315 -38.14 15.91 9.32
N ALA A 316 -37.97 14.66 8.89
CA ALA A 316 -38.48 14.16 7.63
C ALA A 316 -39.34 12.94 7.85
N LYS A 317 -40.31 12.68 6.96
CA LYS A 317 -41.17 11.49 6.99
C LYS A 317 -40.72 10.48 5.96
N ILE A 318 -40.74 9.21 6.33
CA ILE A 318 -40.44 8.09 5.43
C ILE A 318 -41.66 7.77 4.60
N MET A 319 -41.45 7.65 3.29
CA MET A 319 -42.49 7.32 2.31
C MET A 319 -42.49 5.81 2.01
N ALA A 320 -43.58 5.30 1.42
CA ALA A 320 -43.76 3.88 1.13
C ALA A 320 -42.75 3.31 0.11
N ASP A 321 -42.22 4.14 -0.77
CA ASP A 321 -41.22 3.80 -1.77
C ASP A 321 -39.76 3.85 -1.25
N GLY A 322 -39.58 4.10 0.06
CA GLY A 322 -38.25 4.25 0.66
C GLY A 322 -37.61 5.63 0.45
N SER A 323 -38.32 6.58 -0.17
CA SER A 323 -37.90 7.98 -0.14
C SER A 323 -38.22 8.62 1.21
N ILE A 324 -37.66 9.80 1.47
CA ILE A 324 -38.03 10.64 2.61
C ILE A 324 -38.48 12.01 2.15
N LYS A 325 -39.41 12.61 2.88
CA LYS A 325 -39.97 13.94 2.57
C LYS A 325 -39.77 14.91 3.72
N HIS A 326 -39.21 16.06 3.40
CA HIS A 326 -39.07 17.24 4.24
C HIS A 326 -39.67 18.43 3.49
N ASP A 327 -40.04 19.50 4.17
CA ASP A 327 -40.67 20.69 3.53
C ASP A 327 -39.83 21.25 2.37
N GLN A 328 -38.51 21.17 2.44
CA GLN A 328 -37.59 21.71 1.45
C GLN A 328 -37.13 20.71 0.38
N ALA A 329 -37.30 19.42 0.59
CA ALA A 329 -36.76 18.40 -0.30
C ALA A 329 -37.47 17.05 -0.14
N GLU A 330 -37.47 16.29 -1.25
CA GLU A 330 -37.97 14.91 -1.30
C GLU A 330 -37.00 14.05 -2.12
N GLY A 331 -36.80 12.78 -1.69
CA GLY A 331 -35.94 11.84 -2.38
C GLY A 331 -35.20 10.90 -1.43
N SER A 332 -34.00 10.44 -1.84
CA SER A 332 -33.20 9.55 -1.01
C SER A 332 -32.73 10.23 0.29
N ILE A 333 -32.45 9.40 1.31
CA ILE A 333 -31.93 9.89 2.60
C ILE A 333 -30.65 10.74 2.44
N HIS A 334 -29.83 10.47 1.42
CA HIS A 334 -28.62 11.22 1.12
C HIS A 334 -28.92 12.58 0.47
N LYS A 335 -29.80 12.57 -0.54
CA LYS A 335 -30.18 13.77 -1.29
C LYS A 335 -30.85 14.79 -0.39
N VAL A 336 -31.86 14.37 0.40
CA VAL A 336 -32.60 15.28 1.28
C VAL A 336 -31.68 15.88 2.34
N ALA A 337 -30.81 15.08 2.96
CA ALA A 337 -29.83 15.58 3.93
C ALA A 337 -28.86 16.60 3.28
N ALA A 338 -28.34 16.32 2.09
CA ALA A 338 -27.45 17.22 1.38
C ALA A 338 -28.12 18.55 1.02
N THR A 339 -29.38 18.51 0.53
CA THR A 339 -30.15 19.70 0.19
C THR A 339 -30.39 20.58 1.41
N ILE A 340 -30.78 19.99 2.54
CA ILE A 340 -31.05 20.73 3.79
C ILE A 340 -29.77 21.39 4.34
N LEU A 341 -28.63 20.69 4.21
CA LEU A 341 -27.34 21.19 4.67
C LEU A 341 -26.69 22.19 3.69
N GLY A 342 -27.24 22.37 2.50
CA GLY A 342 -26.61 23.20 1.45
C GLY A 342 -25.28 22.62 0.97
N SER A 343 -25.08 21.28 1.03
CA SER A 343 -23.85 20.60 0.67
C SER A 343 -24.00 19.76 -0.60
N GLU A 344 -22.91 19.56 -1.34
CA GLU A 344 -22.91 18.72 -2.56
C GLU A 344 -23.25 17.23 -2.26
N SER A 345 -22.92 16.76 -1.07
CA SER A 345 -23.20 15.38 -0.64
C SER A 345 -23.33 15.28 0.87
N CYS A 346 -24.12 14.32 1.34
CA CYS A 346 -24.25 13.98 2.75
C CYS A 346 -24.46 12.47 2.92
N ASN A 347 -23.87 11.90 3.96
CA ASN A 347 -24.17 10.51 4.33
C ASN A 347 -25.46 10.44 5.15
N GLY A 348 -26.60 10.22 4.48
CA GLY A 348 -27.91 10.15 5.13
C GLY A 348 -28.04 9.03 6.17
N TRP A 349 -27.24 7.96 6.10
CA TRP A 349 -27.27 6.89 7.09
C TRP A 349 -26.84 7.33 8.49
N THR A 350 -25.86 8.20 8.55
CA THR A 350 -25.32 8.74 9.81
C THR A 350 -25.99 10.07 10.21
N TYR A 351 -26.50 10.81 9.24
CA TYR A 351 -27.18 12.08 9.48
C TYR A 351 -28.55 11.91 10.12
N TRP A 352 -29.38 10.97 9.57
CA TRP A 352 -30.72 10.74 10.07
C TRP A 352 -30.73 9.80 11.26
N HIS A 353 -31.53 10.12 12.24
CA HIS A 353 -31.79 9.34 13.46
C HIS A 353 -33.25 8.92 13.52
N CYS A 354 -33.52 7.81 14.17
CA CYS A 354 -34.86 7.36 14.53
C CYS A 354 -34.90 6.96 16.00
N THR A 355 -36.09 6.84 16.56
CA THR A 355 -36.30 6.37 17.93
C THR A 355 -36.47 4.85 17.93
N VAL A 356 -35.62 4.13 18.64
CA VAL A 356 -35.69 2.69 18.87
C VAL A 356 -35.73 2.45 20.37
N ASN A 357 -36.81 1.84 20.89
CA ASN A 357 -37.02 1.60 22.32
C ASN A 357 -36.80 2.86 23.18
N GLY A 358 -37.29 4.01 22.72
CA GLY A 358 -37.17 5.29 23.43
C GLY A 358 -35.81 5.99 23.26
N VAL A 359 -34.83 5.36 22.63
CA VAL A 359 -33.49 5.92 22.42
C VAL A 359 -33.32 6.42 20.98
N SER A 360 -32.75 7.61 20.82
CA SER A 360 -32.38 8.16 19.51
C SER A 360 -31.12 7.49 19.01
N VAL A 361 -31.19 6.85 17.85
CA VAL A 361 -30.06 6.17 17.20
C VAL A 361 -29.98 6.55 15.73
N PRO A 362 -28.77 6.60 15.11
CA PRO A 362 -28.64 6.74 13.67
C PRO A 362 -29.38 5.61 12.95
N ILE A 363 -30.01 5.91 11.81
CA ILE A 363 -30.70 4.88 11.02
C ILE A 363 -29.74 3.80 10.51
N ASP A 364 -28.44 4.08 10.43
CA ASP A 364 -27.41 3.10 10.13
C ASP A 364 -27.41 1.91 11.10
N ASN A 365 -27.75 2.13 12.36
CA ASN A 365 -27.85 1.05 13.36
C ASN A 365 -28.87 -0.02 12.96
N LEU A 366 -29.97 0.38 12.30
CA LEU A 366 -30.95 -0.57 11.78
C LEU A 366 -30.40 -1.39 10.63
N ARG A 367 -29.62 -0.75 9.75
CA ARG A 367 -28.91 -1.41 8.65
C ARG A 367 -27.87 -2.42 9.18
N GLN A 368 -27.07 -2.03 10.19
CA GLN A 368 -26.05 -2.90 10.78
C GLN A 368 -26.66 -4.16 11.43
N ARG A 369 -27.83 -4.03 12.05
CA ARG A 369 -28.56 -5.19 12.60
C ARG A 369 -29.02 -6.19 11.53
N LEU A 370 -29.35 -5.71 10.33
CA LEU A 370 -29.66 -6.60 9.19
C LEU A 370 -28.40 -7.32 8.68
N ILE A 371 -27.30 -6.60 8.56
CA ILE A 371 -26.02 -7.15 8.09
C ILE A 371 -25.50 -8.23 9.04
N SER A 372 -25.72 -8.08 10.34
CA SER A 372 -25.26 -9.05 11.35
C SER A 372 -26.14 -10.30 11.46
N LYS A 373 -27.35 -10.30 10.86
CA LYS A 373 -28.29 -11.46 10.88
C LYS A 373 -28.16 -12.32 9.63
N ASN A 374 -27.51 -11.83 8.58
CA ASN A 374 -27.18 -12.57 7.35
C ASN A 374 -25.70 -12.95 7.33
#